data_207fbf1ea64fa17aa26ed407b04f3304
#
_entry.id   207fbf1ea64fa17aa26ed407b04f3304
#
_cell.length_a   1.000
_cell.length_b   1.000
_cell.length_c   1.000
_cell.angle_alpha   90.00
_cell.angle_beta   90.00
_cell.angle_gamma   90.00
#
_symmetry.space_group_name_H-M   'P 1'
#
loop_
_entity.id
_entity.type
_entity.pdbx_description
1 polymer ?
#
loop_
_entity_poly.entity_id
_entity_poly.type
_entity_poly.pdbx_seq_one_letter_code
_entity_poly.pdbx_strand_id
1 'polypeptide(L)'
;MFDNLSERLERSFKILKGEGKITEINVAETLKDVRKALLDADVNYKVAKTFTDTVKEKALGQNVLTAVKPSQLMVKIVHDELTQLMGGETVEIDTKGQPAIILMSGLQGSGKTTFSGKLARMLKTKKNRKPLLVACDVYRPAAIEQLRVLAEQIDVPMYSEPDSKNPVEIAQNAIKEARAKGYDLVIVDTAGRLAVDEEMMKEIAAIKEAIQPNEILFVVDSMTGQDAVNTAKEFNDRLDFNGVVLTKLDGDTRGGAALSIRSVVNKPIKFVGTGEKLDAIDQFHPARMADRILGMGDIVSLVERAQEQYDEEEAKRLQKKIAKNQFDFNDFLSQIAQIKKMGNLKELASMIPGVGKALKDVDI
;
A
#
# COMPACT_ATOMS: atom_id res chain seq x y z
N MET A 1 10.64 3.44 6.81
CA MET A 1 9.62 3.57 5.73
C MET A 1 8.82 4.84 5.97
N PHE A 2 8.84 5.77 5.04
CA PHE A 2 8.09 7.04 5.07
C PHE A 2 8.40 8.01 6.23
N ASP A 3 9.55 7.90 6.89
CA ASP A 3 9.85 8.64 8.13
C ASP A 3 9.79 10.16 7.96
N ASN A 4 10.33 10.69 6.85
CA ASN A 4 10.31 12.12 6.56
C ASN A 4 8.88 12.66 6.37
N LEU A 5 8.06 11.92 5.64
CA LEU A 5 6.66 12.29 5.40
C LEU A 5 5.85 12.22 6.71
N SER A 6 6.03 11.16 7.49
CA SER A 6 5.35 10.97 8.77
C SER A 6 5.62 12.11 9.75
N GLU A 7 6.89 12.51 9.91
CA GLU A 7 7.28 13.63 10.77
C GLU A 7 6.66 14.95 10.34
N ARG A 8 6.62 15.20 9.04
CA ARG A 8 6.05 16.45 8.50
C ARG A 8 4.54 16.50 8.65
N LEU A 9 3.84 15.40 8.44
CA LEU A 9 2.39 15.31 8.66
C LEU A 9 2.04 15.48 10.14
N GLU A 10 2.79 14.88 11.04
CA GLU A 10 2.61 15.07 12.48
C GLU A 10 2.74 16.54 12.87
N ARG A 11 3.74 17.25 12.35
CA ARG A 11 3.90 18.70 12.59
C ARG A 11 2.73 19.51 12.04
N SER A 12 2.19 19.15 10.88
CA SER A 12 1.04 19.82 10.29
C SER A 12 -0.20 19.75 11.18
N PHE A 13 -0.42 18.61 11.85
CA PHE A 13 -1.57 18.43 12.74
C PHE A 13 -1.43 19.18 14.06
N LYS A 14 -0.24 19.59 14.48
CA LYS A 14 -0.05 20.41 15.69
C LYS A 14 -0.69 21.78 15.59
N ILE A 15 -0.93 22.30 14.40
CA ILE A 15 -1.62 23.57 14.18
C ILE A 15 -3.04 23.56 14.75
N LEU A 16 -3.69 22.39 14.76
CA LEU A 16 -5.05 22.21 15.30
C LEU A 16 -5.08 21.90 16.79
N LYS A 17 -3.92 21.79 17.44
CA LYS A 17 -3.84 21.46 18.86
C LYS A 17 -4.41 22.59 19.74
N GLY A 18 -5.40 22.25 20.55
CA GLY A 18 -6.06 23.22 21.42
C GLY A 18 -7.29 23.91 20.82
N GLU A 19 -7.54 23.71 19.53
CA GLU A 19 -8.73 24.26 18.88
C GLU A 19 -10.00 23.49 19.28
N GLY A 20 -11.05 24.24 19.62
CA GLY A 20 -12.34 23.65 20.00
C GLY A 20 -13.25 23.30 18.83
N LYS A 21 -12.93 23.77 17.63
CA LYS A 21 -13.73 23.58 16.39
C LYS A 21 -12.84 23.47 15.17
N ILE A 22 -13.29 22.70 14.19
CA ILE A 22 -12.72 22.71 12.86
C ILE A 22 -13.31 23.89 12.10
N THR A 23 -12.50 24.92 11.86
CA THR A 23 -12.89 26.11 11.08
C THR A 23 -12.21 26.08 9.71
N GLU A 24 -12.76 26.84 8.76
CA GLU A 24 -12.16 26.97 7.43
C GLU A 24 -10.72 27.48 7.48
N ILE A 25 -10.43 28.41 8.38
CA ILE A 25 -9.09 29.01 8.52
C ILE A 25 -8.08 27.97 9.02
N ASN A 26 -8.37 27.28 10.13
CA ASN A 26 -7.43 26.30 10.67
C ASN A 26 -7.28 25.05 9.79
N VAL A 27 -8.31 24.65 9.07
CA VAL A 27 -8.25 23.61 8.06
C VAL A 27 -7.36 24.04 6.90
N ALA A 28 -7.53 25.26 6.39
CA ALA A 28 -6.73 25.79 5.27
C ALA A 28 -5.23 25.84 5.61
N GLU A 29 -4.87 26.28 6.80
CA GLU A 29 -3.47 26.32 7.27
C GLU A 29 -2.87 24.91 7.38
N THR A 30 -3.59 23.99 8.02
CA THR A 30 -3.16 22.61 8.17
C THR A 30 -2.96 21.94 6.80
N LEU A 31 -3.91 22.08 5.88
CA LEU A 31 -3.85 21.47 4.57
C LEU A 31 -2.80 22.09 3.66
N LYS A 32 -2.49 23.36 3.82
CA LYS A 32 -1.36 24.00 3.13
C LYS A 32 -0.05 23.31 3.50
N ASP A 33 0.16 23.03 4.78
CA ASP A 33 1.33 22.31 5.26
C ASP A 33 1.33 20.85 4.82
N VAL A 34 0.18 20.17 4.83
CA VAL A 34 0.03 18.81 4.33
C VAL A 34 0.38 18.73 2.84
N ARG A 35 -0.12 19.64 2.02
CA ARG A 35 0.20 19.70 0.59
C ARG A 35 1.69 19.91 0.37
N LYS A 36 2.30 20.81 1.12
CA LYS A 36 3.76 21.06 1.05
C LYS A 36 4.54 19.80 1.44
N ALA A 37 4.12 19.08 2.48
CA ALA A 37 4.73 17.82 2.88
C ALA A 37 4.65 16.77 1.79
N LEU A 38 3.50 16.63 1.12
CA LEU A 38 3.31 15.70 0.00
C LEU A 38 4.18 16.07 -1.20
N LEU A 39 4.28 17.34 -1.55
CA LEU A 39 5.15 17.79 -2.66
C LEU A 39 6.63 17.54 -2.36
N ASP A 40 7.07 17.76 -1.12
CA ASP A 40 8.43 17.47 -0.71
C ASP A 40 8.73 15.96 -0.65
N ALA A 41 7.69 15.15 -0.50
CA ALA A 41 7.77 13.70 -0.60
C ALA A 41 7.75 13.19 -2.06
N ASP A 42 7.84 14.09 -3.02
CA ASP A 42 7.79 13.80 -4.46
C ASP A 42 6.46 13.19 -4.92
N VAL A 43 5.36 13.61 -4.31
CA VAL A 43 4.01 13.25 -4.77
C VAL A 43 3.64 14.11 -5.97
N ASN A 44 2.96 13.54 -6.95
CA ASN A 44 2.44 14.26 -8.11
C ASN A 44 1.60 15.47 -7.66
N TYR A 45 1.83 16.63 -8.28
CA TYR A 45 1.17 17.90 -7.89
C TYR A 45 -0.37 17.81 -7.95
N LYS A 46 -0.91 17.25 -9.04
CA LYS A 46 -2.36 17.10 -9.20
C LYS A 46 -2.96 16.17 -8.14
N VAL A 47 -2.24 15.11 -7.82
CA VAL A 47 -2.63 14.15 -6.77
C VAL A 47 -2.64 14.85 -5.41
N ALA A 48 -1.59 15.57 -5.07
CA ALA A 48 -1.50 16.31 -3.80
C ALA A 48 -2.60 17.37 -3.68
N LYS A 49 -2.87 18.11 -4.74
CA LYS A 49 -3.92 19.13 -4.77
C LYS A 49 -5.32 18.53 -4.59
N THR A 50 -5.66 17.52 -5.38
CA THR A 50 -6.96 16.83 -5.28
C THR A 50 -7.15 16.21 -3.90
N PHE A 51 -6.12 15.61 -3.34
CA PHE A 51 -6.13 15.03 -2.01
C PHE A 51 -6.48 16.09 -0.94
N THR A 52 -5.78 17.22 -0.92
CA THR A 52 -6.02 18.27 0.08
C THR A 52 -7.38 18.96 -0.11
N ASP A 53 -7.83 19.13 -1.34
CA ASP A 53 -9.17 19.67 -1.62
C ASP A 53 -10.28 18.72 -1.10
N THR A 54 -10.13 17.43 -1.30
CA THR A 54 -11.08 16.40 -0.81
C THR A 54 -11.10 16.36 0.71
N VAL A 55 -9.94 16.38 1.35
CA VAL A 55 -9.84 16.43 2.82
C VAL A 55 -10.51 17.68 3.38
N LYS A 56 -10.32 18.83 2.73
CA LYS A 56 -10.96 20.07 3.12
C LYS A 56 -12.48 19.96 3.13
N GLU A 57 -13.07 19.45 2.05
CA GLU A 57 -14.52 19.24 1.96
C GLU A 57 -15.04 18.33 3.07
N LYS A 58 -14.36 17.22 3.30
CA LYS A 58 -14.74 16.25 4.34
C LYS A 58 -14.61 16.82 5.74
N ALA A 59 -13.55 17.59 6.00
CA ALA A 59 -13.31 18.18 7.32
C ALA A 59 -14.36 19.25 7.66
N LEU A 60 -14.71 20.13 6.73
CA LEU A 60 -15.68 21.19 6.95
C LEU A 60 -17.12 20.67 7.14
N GLY A 61 -17.43 19.49 6.63
CA GLY A 61 -18.74 18.87 6.79
C GLY A 61 -18.91 18.04 8.07
N GLN A 62 -17.87 17.88 8.89
CA GLN A 62 -17.91 17.01 10.06
C GLN A 62 -18.34 17.72 11.33
N ASN A 63 -19.22 17.07 12.10
CA ASN A 63 -19.49 17.43 13.48
C ASN A 63 -18.37 16.90 14.37
N VAL A 64 -17.87 17.75 15.26
CA VAL A 64 -16.85 17.35 16.23
C VAL A 64 -17.50 16.45 17.29
N LEU A 65 -16.99 15.23 17.41
CA LEU A 65 -17.40 14.30 18.46
C LEU A 65 -16.89 14.79 19.80
N THR A 66 -17.74 14.69 20.86
CA THR A 66 -17.35 15.13 22.21
C THR A 66 -16.17 14.36 22.81
N ALA A 67 -15.94 13.13 22.35
CA ALA A 67 -14.86 12.26 22.83
C ALA A 67 -13.52 12.46 22.11
N VAL A 68 -13.49 13.26 21.03
CA VAL A 68 -12.29 13.44 20.19
C VAL A 68 -12.03 14.92 19.95
N LYS A 69 -10.74 15.26 19.94
CA LYS A 69 -10.30 16.63 19.59
C LYS A 69 -10.37 16.85 18.07
N PRO A 70 -10.56 18.09 17.60
CA PRO A 70 -10.55 18.41 16.17
C PRO A 70 -9.31 17.91 15.43
N SER A 71 -8.13 18.02 16.05
CA SER A 71 -6.88 17.50 15.49
C SER A 71 -6.90 15.99 15.28
N GLN A 72 -7.50 15.24 16.19
CA GLN A 72 -7.65 13.80 16.09
C GLN A 72 -8.63 13.39 14.98
N LEU A 73 -9.72 14.14 14.84
CA LEU A 73 -10.68 13.91 13.75
C LEU A 73 -10.03 14.19 12.39
N MET A 74 -9.20 15.23 12.27
CA MET A 74 -8.43 15.49 11.06
C MET A 74 -7.47 14.37 10.70
N VAL A 75 -6.81 13.77 11.69
CA VAL A 75 -5.94 12.59 11.48
C VAL A 75 -6.74 11.44 10.87
N LYS A 76 -7.92 11.17 11.39
CA LYS A 76 -8.81 10.13 10.85
C LYS A 76 -9.25 10.43 9.40
N ILE A 77 -9.64 11.66 9.12
CA ILE A 77 -10.03 12.07 7.76
C ILE A 77 -8.86 11.91 6.78
N VAL A 78 -7.68 12.35 7.16
CA VAL A 78 -6.47 12.20 6.33
C VAL A 78 -6.10 10.73 6.15
N HIS A 79 -6.18 9.93 7.20
CA HIS A 79 -5.96 8.48 7.13
C HIS A 79 -6.87 7.81 6.11
N ASP A 80 -8.16 8.07 6.20
CA ASP A 80 -9.14 7.47 5.29
C ASP A 80 -8.92 7.93 3.85
N GLU A 81 -8.55 9.19 3.65
CA GLU A 81 -8.27 9.72 2.32
C GLU A 81 -6.97 9.16 1.74
N LEU A 82 -5.93 8.98 2.55
CA LEU A 82 -4.70 8.29 2.14
C LEU A 82 -4.99 6.84 1.74
N THR A 83 -5.84 6.16 2.50
CA THR A 83 -6.27 4.79 2.19
C THR A 83 -6.96 4.74 0.82
N GLN A 84 -7.90 5.64 0.56
CA GLN A 84 -8.60 5.73 -0.73
C GLN A 84 -7.65 6.09 -1.88
N LEU A 85 -6.73 7.01 -1.65
CA LEU A 85 -5.74 7.43 -2.62
C LEU A 85 -4.88 6.26 -3.11
N MET A 86 -4.55 5.34 -2.22
CA MET A 86 -3.75 4.15 -2.52
C MET A 86 -4.59 2.95 -3.02
N GLY A 87 -5.90 3.12 -3.21
CA GLY A 87 -6.78 2.14 -3.80
C GLY A 87 -7.94 1.66 -2.93
N GLY A 88 -7.99 2.00 -1.66
CA GLY A 88 -9.05 1.65 -0.71
C GLY A 88 -8.92 0.23 -0.15
N GLU A 89 -8.99 -0.76 -1.00
CA GLU A 89 -8.98 -2.17 -0.62
C GLU A 89 -7.71 -2.89 -1.08
N THR A 90 -7.40 -3.98 -0.39
CA THR A 90 -6.36 -4.92 -0.81
C THR A 90 -6.83 -5.66 -2.06
N VAL A 91 -6.01 -5.65 -3.11
CA VAL A 91 -6.28 -6.39 -4.35
C VAL A 91 -5.33 -7.57 -4.45
N GLU A 92 -5.89 -8.76 -4.51
CA GLU A 92 -5.12 -10.00 -4.61
C GLU A 92 -4.66 -10.27 -6.05
N ILE A 93 -3.58 -11.03 -6.17
CA ILE A 93 -3.10 -11.54 -7.44
C ILE A 93 -4.04 -12.64 -7.96
N ASP A 94 -4.27 -12.67 -9.27
CA ASP A 94 -5.04 -13.74 -9.90
C ASP A 94 -4.16 -14.95 -10.18
N THR A 95 -4.41 -16.05 -9.48
CA THR A 95 -3.69 -17.31 -9.63
C THR A 95 -4.62 -18.48 -10.01
N LYS A 96 -5.74 -18.18 -10.66
CA LYS A 96 -6.80 -19.17 -10.93
C LYS A 96 -6.54 -20.07 -12.15
N GLY A 97 -5.60 -19.71 -13.03
CA GLY A 97 -5.30 -20.51 -14.22
C GLY A 97 -4.67 -21.88 -13.90
N GLN A 98 -4.66 -22.80 -14.88
CA GLN A 98 -4.02 -24.11 -14.77
C GLN A 98 -3.13 -24.40 -15.99
N PRO A 99 -1.83 -24.00 -15.93
CA PRO A 99 -1.22 -23.21 -14.86
C PRO A 99 -1.68 -21.74 -14.88
N ALA A 100 -1.70 -21.12 -13.71
CA ALA A 100 -1.77 -19.67 -13.64
C ALA A 100 -0.46 -19.09 -14.19
N ILE A 101 -0.53 -18.06 -15.01
CA ILE A 101 0.63 -17.47 -15.69
C ILE A 101 0.79 -16.03 -15.24
N ILE A 102 1.94 -15.72 -14.66
CA ILE A 102 2.31 -14.38 -14.21
C ILE A 102 3.47 -13.87 -15.06
N LEU A 103 3.25 -12.77 -15.75
CA LEU A 103 4.27 -12.11 -16.55
C LEU A 103 4.87 -10.94 -15.77
N MET A 104 6.18 -10.99 -15.56
CA MET A 104 6.91 -9.94 -14.83
C MET A 104 7.49 -8.93 -15.81
N SER A 105 7.27 -7.67 -15.57
CA SER A 105 7.80 -6.56 -16.36
C SER A 105 8.45 -5.50 -15.48
N GLY A 106 9.38 -4.75 -16.03
CA GLY A 106 10.08 -3.69 -15.31
C GLY A 106 11.46 -3.42 -15.88
N LEU A 107 12.03 -2.28 -15.52
CA LEU A 107 13.37 -1.89 -15.94
C LEU A 107 14.45 -2.70 -15.21
N GLN A 108 15.65 -2.69 -15.77
CA GLN A 108 16.84 -3.23 -15.12
C GLN A 108 17.10 -2.45 -13.82
N GLY A 109 17.43 -3.17 -12.75
CA GLY A 109 17.64 -2.58 -11.44
C GLY A 109 16.38 -2.33 -10.61
N SER A 110 15.20 -2.63 -11.16
CA SER A 110 13.92 -2.50 -10.42
C SER A 110 13.73 -3.55 -9.31
N GLY A 111 14.52 -4.61 -9.31
CA GLY A 111 14.34 -5.75 -8.41
C GLY A 111 13.41 -6.84 -8.96
N LYS A 112 13.11 -6.81 -10.24
CA LYS A 112 12.16 -7.72 -10.90
C LYS A 112 12.52 -9.19 -10.77
N THR A 113 13.77 -9.54 -11.05
CA THR A 113 14.24 -10.95 -10.96
C THR A 113 14.21 -11.45 -9.52
N THR A 114 14.73 -10.68 -8.58
CA THR A 114 14.67 -11.01 -7.14
C THR A 114 13.23 -11.13 -6.66
N PHE A 115 12.37 -10.25 -7.08
CA PHE A 115 10.95 -10.29 -6.71
C PHE A 115 10.24 -11.53 -7.28
N SER A 116 10.58 -11.95 -8.48
CA SER A 116 10.07 -13.22 -9.07
C SER A 116 10.34 -14.41 -8.15
N GLY A 117 11.54 -14.47 -7.59
CA GLY A 117 11.90 -15.48 -6.58
C GLY A 117 11.12 -15.36 -5.28
N LYS A 118 10.98 -14.14 -4.76
CA LYS A 118 10.19 -13.86 -3.54
C LYS A 118 8.73 -14.28 -3.72
N LEU A 119 8.14 -13.95 -4.85
CA LEU A 119 6.76 -14.28 -5.18
C LEU A 119 6.56 -15.80 -5.30
N ALA A 120 7.47 -16.49 -6.00
CA ALA A 120 7.43 -17.94 -6.12
C ALA A 120 7.49 -18.61 -4.74
N ARG A 121 8.42 -18.18 -3.89
CA ARG A 121 8.55 -18.70 -2.52
C ARG A 121 7.29 -18.47 -1.70
N MET A 122 6.73 -17.26 -1.74
CA MET A 122 5.53 -16.93 -1.00
C MET A 122 4.33 -17.78 -1.44
N LEU A 123 4.11 -17.92 -2.74
CA LEU A 123 2.99 -18.71 -3.27
C LEU A 123 3.16 -20.20 -2.99
N LYS A 124 4.40 -20.70 -3.03
CA LYS A 124 4.72 -22.07 -2.63
C LYS A 124 4.42 -22.33 -1.15
N THR A 125 4.91 -21.47 -0.26
CA THR A 125 4.83 -21.69 1.19
C THR A 125 3.47 -21.33 1.78
N LYS A 126 2.84 -20.26 1.32
CA LYS A 126 1.57 -19.75 1.88
C LYS A 126 0.33 -20.25 1.15
N LYS A 127 0.43 -20.51 -0.15
CA LYS A 127 -0.71 -20.93 -1.00
C LYS A 127 -0.58 -22.35 -1.50
N ASN A 128 0.45 -23.05 -1.09
CA ASN A 128 0.71 -24.45 -1.47
C ASN A 128 0.72 -24.67 -2.99
N ARG A 129 1.26 -23.70 -3.73
CA ARG A 129 1.39 -23.78 -5.19
C ARG A 129 2.68 -24.47 -5.60
N LYS A 130 2.71 -24.97 -6.83
CA LYS A 130 3.88 -25.61 -7.45
C LYS A 130 4.41 -24.72 -8.57
N PRO A 131 5.21 -23.68 -8.25
CA PRO A 131 5.65 -22.72 -9.25
C PRO A 131 6.79 -23.23 -10.12
N LEU A 132 6.82 -22.74 -11.36
CA LEU A 132 7.94 -22.83 -12.29
C LEU A 132 8.43 -21.41 -12.59
N LEU A 133 9.69 -21.13 -12.35
CA LEU A 133 10.32 -19.88 -12.76
C LEU A 133 10.85 -20.01 -14.18
N VAL A 134 10.64 -19.00 -15.02
CA VAL A 134 11.04 -18.99 -16.42
C VAL A 134 11.95 -17.81 -16.71
N ALA A 135 13.13 -18.08 -17.27
CA ALA A 135 14.11 -17.09 -17.68
C ALA A 135 13.92 -16.73 -19.16
N CYS A 136 13.38 -15.53 -19.42
CA CYS A 136 13.18 -15.02 -20.78
C CYS A 136 14.12 -13.88 -21.17
N ASP A 137 15.14 -13.57 -20.37
CA ASP A 137 16.18 -12.60 -20.76
C ASP A 137 17.22 -13.30 -21.64
N VAL A 138 17.05 -13.19 -22.94
CA VAL A 138 17.96 -13.78 -23.95
C VAL A 138 19.22 -12.95 -24.19
N TYR A 139 19.33 -11.78 -23.59
CA TYR A 139 20.42 -10.82 -23.82
C TYR A 139 21.53 -10.92 -22.77
N ARG A 140 21.18 -11.36 -21.55
CA ARG A 140 22.10 -11.38 -20.43
C ARG A 140 22.18 -12.77 -19.78
N PRO A 141 23.24 -13.55 -20.07
CA PRO A 141 23.45 -14.86 -19.45
C PRO A 141 23.47 -14.80 -17.92
N ALA A 142 23.99 -13.70 -17.35
CA ALA A 142 24.01 -13.51 -15.91
C ALA A 142 22.60 -13.42 -15.30
N ALA A 143 21.59 -12.96 -16.03
CA ALA A 143 20.20 -12.93 -15.55
C ALA A 143 19.62 -14.33 -15.45
N ILE A 144 19.91 -15.22 -16.37
CA ILE A 144 19.51 -16.64 -16.31
C ILE A 144 20.14 -17.30 -15.07
N GLU A 145 21.44 -17.07 -14.86
CA GLU A 145 22.17 -17.59 -13.71
C GLU A 145 21.63 -17.07 -12.39
N GLN A 146 21.32 -15.78 -12.31
CA GLN A 146 20.71 -15.17 -11.12
C GLN A 146 19.38 -15.84 -10.77
N LEU A 147 18.52 -16.04 -11.76
CA LEU A 147 17.22 -16.69 -11.55
C LEU A 147 17.39 -18.14 -11.12
N ARG A 148 18.38 -18.86 -11.69
CA ARG A 148 18.71 -20.23 -11.31
C ARG A 148 19.14 -20.35 -9.85
N VAL A 149 20.01 -19.44 -9.39
CA VAL A 149 20.46 -19.43 -7.99
C VAL A 149 19.28 -19.17 -7.05
N LEU A 150 18.40 -18.24 -7.40
CA LEU A 150 17.18 -17.98 -6.63
C LEU A 150 16.26 -19.21 -6.58
N ALA A 151 16.06 -19.86 -7.72
CA ALA A 151 15.22 -21.06 -7.81
C ALA A 151 15.75 -22.19 -6.93
N GLU A 152 17.06 -22.41 -6.93
CA GLU A 152 17.72 -23.41 -6.06
C GLU A 152 17.54 -23.06 -4.57
N GLN A 153 17.70 -21.79 -4.20
CA GLN A 153 17.56 -21.34 -2.81
C GLN A 153 16.17 -21.57 -2.24
N ILE A 154 15.15 -21.48 -3.06
CA ILE A 154 13.74 -21.64 -2.65
C ILE A 154 13.18 -23.04 -3.00
N ASP A 155 14.00 -23.91 -3.56
CA ASP A 155 13.60 -25.24 -4.01
C ASP A 155 12.40 -25.20 -4.98
N VAL A 156 12.56 -24.44 -6.04
CA VAL A 156 11.57 -24.26 -7.11
C VAL A 156 12.24 -24.58 -8.44
N PRO A 157 11.60 -25.33 -9.34
CA PRO A 157 12.16 -25.59 -10.66
C PRO A 157 12.23 -24.32 -11.50
N MET A 158 13.23 -24.26 -12.37
CA MET A 158 13.40 -23.19 -13.34
C MET A 158 13.46 -23.77 -14.75
N TYR A 159 12.86 -23.08 -15.71
CA TYR A 159 12.96 -23.34 -17.12
C TYR A 159 13.82 -22.29 -17.82
N SER A 160 14.77 -22.73 -18.62
CA SER A 160 15.58 -21.85 -19.47
C SER A 160 15.98 -22.52 -20.77
N GLU A 161 16.28 -21.74 -21.78
CA GLU A 161 16.84 -22.16 -23.04
C GLU A 161 18.05 -21.26 -23.37
N PRO A 162 19.25 -21.55 -22.80
CA PRO A 162 20.40 -20.63 -22.87
C PRO A 162 20.86 -20.29 -24.30
N ASP A 163 20.63 -21.19 -25.24
CA ASP A 163 21.05 -21.03 -26.65
C ASP A 163 19.97 -20.38 -27.50
N SER A 164 18.76 -20.21 -27.00
CA SER A 164 17.66 -19.58 -27.72
C SER A 164 17.76 -18.04 -27.71
N LYS A 165 17.39 -17.42 -28.82
CA LYS A 165 17.25 -15.97 -28.97
C LYS A 165 15.79 -15.52 -29.04
N ASN A 166 14.84 -16.46 -28.84
CA ASN A 166 13.42 -16.20 -28.99
C ASN A 166 12.70 -16.30 -27.64
N PRO A 167 12.48 -15.19 -26.93
CA PRO A 167 11.83 -15.23 -25.62
C PRO A 167 10.36 -15.67 -25.67
N VAL A 168 9.66 -15.43 -26.77
CA VAL A 168 8.27 -15.89 -26.96
C VAL A 168 8.21 -17.41 -26.97
N GLU A 169 9.08 -18.06 -27.73
CA GLU A 169 9.16 -19.51 -27.80
C GLU A 169 9.57 -20.15 -26.46
N ILE A 170 10.53 -19.51 -25.75
CA ILE A 170 10.93 -19.96 -24.40
C ILE A 170 9.73 -19.97 -23.45
N ALA A 171 8.95 -18.90 -23.43
CA ALA A 171 7.77 -18.78 -22.60
C ALA A 171 6.70 -19.82 -22.94
N GLN A 172 6.44 -20.05 -24.23
CA GLN A 172 5.47 -21.04 -24.69
C GLN A 172 5.92 -22.47 -24.32
N ASN A 173 7.19 -22.79 -24.51
CA ASN A 173 7.76 -24.10 -24.16
C ASN A 173 7.74 -24.33 -22.65
N ALA A 174 7.99 -23.29 -21.85
CA ALA A 174 7.91 -23.36 -20.40
C ALA A 174 6.50 -23.73 -19.91
N ILE A 175 5.48 -23.15 -20.53
CA ILE A 175 4.08 -23.46 -20.20
C ILE A 175 3.74 -24.89 -20.56
N LYS A 176 4.22 -25.40 -21.70
CA LYS A 176 4.08 -26.82 -22.07
C LYS A 176 4.72 -27.73 -21.04
N GLU A 177 5.93 -27.41 -20.59
CA GLU A 177 6.61 -28.17 -19.54
C GLU A 177 5.85 -28.15 -18.21
N ALA A 178 5.32 -27.00 -17.82
CA ALA A 178 4.51 -26.86 -16.61
C ALA A 178 3.28 -27.78 -16.65
N ARG A 179 2.57 -27.81 -17.79
CA ARG A 179 1.43 -28.70 -17.98
C ARG A 179 1.82 -30.16 -17.93
N ALA A 180 2.94 -30.54 -18.57
CA ALA A 180 3.42 -31.89 -18.60
C ALA A 180 3.88 -32.43 -17.22
N LYS A 181 4.48 -31.55 -16.41
CA LYS A 181 5.03 -31.91 -15.10
C LYS A 181 4.11 -31.60 -13.91
N GLY A 182 2.94 -31.01 -14.17
CA GLY A 182 1.97 -30.68 -13.13
C GLY A 182 2.31 -29.46 -12.30
N TYR A 183 3.12 -28.55 -12.80
CA TYR A 183 3.31 -27.23 -12.17
C TYR A 183 2.09 -26.37 -12.43
N ASP A 184 1.51 -25.81 -11.39
CA ASP A 184 0.23 -25.09 -11.46
C ASP A 184 0.38 -23.57 -11.53
N LEU A 185 1.63 -23.09 -11.50
CA LEU A 185 1.96 -21.67 -11.53
C LEU A 185 3.23 -21.46 -12.35
N VAL A 186 3.20 -20.51 -13.27
CA VAL A 186 4.35 -20.11 -14.10
C VAL A 186 4.63 -18.64 -13.90
N ILE A 187 5.84 -18.31 -13.50
CA ILE A 187 6.30 -16.91 -13.35
C ILE A 187 7.35 -16.65 -14.42
N VAL A 188 7.03 -15.80 -15.37
CA VAL A 188 7.87 -15.47 -16.52
C VAL A 188 8.63 -14.19 -16.24
N ASP A 189 9.94 -14.30 -16.04
CA ASP A 189 10.82 -13.15 -15.85
C ASP A 189 11.37 -12.70 -17.22
N THR A 190 10.98 -11.49 -17.62
CA THR A 190 11.35 -10.91 -18.91
C THR A 190 12.64 -10.11 -18.84
N ALA A 191 13.22 -9.78 -19.99
CA ALA A 191 14.39 -8.92 -20.08
C ALA A 191 14.07 -7.50 -19.56
N GLY A 192 15.02 -6.92 -18.83
CA GLY A 192 14.98 -5.52 -18.42
C GLY A 192 16.01 -4.70 -19.19
N ARG A 193 15.67 -3.47 -19.52
CA ARG A 193 16.56 -2.45 -20.09
C ARG A 193 16.78 -1.33 -19.08
N LEU A 194 17.80 -0.51 -19.27
CA LEU A 194 18.09 0.64 -18.40
C LEU A 194 17.03 1.74 -18.50
N ALA A 195 16.40 1.85 -19.66
CA ALA A 195 15.32 2.79 -19.92
C ALA A 195 14.26 2.13 -20.82
N VAL A 196 13.07 2.72 -20.84
CA VAL A 196 11.99 2.26 -21.73
C VAL A 196 12.40 2.48 -23.17
N ASP A 197 12.40 1.42 -23.98
CA ASP A 197 12.61 1.50 -25.42
C ASP A 197 11.55 0.67 -26.18
N GLU A 198 11.39 0.98 -27.45
CA GLU A 198 10.37 0.39 -28.30
C GLU A 198 10.58 -1.11 -28.54
N GLU A 199 11.82 -1.55 -28.68
CA GLU A 199 12.14 -2.97 -28.88
C GLU A 199 11.77 -3.82 -27.68
N MET A 200 12.10 -3.34 -26.48
CA MET A 200 11.72 -4.01 -25.21
C MET A 200 10.21 -4.11 -25.09
N MET A 201 9.49 -3.03 -25.36
CA MET A 201 8.04 -3.00 -25.24
C MET A 201 7.35 -3.92 -26.25
N LYS A 202 7.86 -3.98 -27.49
CA LYS A 202 7.37 -4.92 -28.51
C LYS A 202 7.62 -6.37 -28.11
N GLU A 203 8.77 -6.67 -27.54
CA GLU A 203 9.12 -8.02 -27.08
C GLU A 203 8.19 -8.48 -25.95
N ILE A 204 7.99 -7.65 -24.92
CA ILE A 204 7.10 -8.00 -23.81
C ILE A 204 5.65 -8.12 -24.29
N ALA A 205 5.21 -7.25 -25.17
CA ALA A 205 3.87 -7.31 -25.76
C ALA A 205 3.69 -8.60 -26.59
N ALA A 206 4.71 -9.04 -27.31
CA ALA A 206 4.68 -10.31 -28.05
C ALA A 206 4.59 -11.53 -27.14
N ILE A 207 5.31 -11.50 -26.02
CA ILE A 207 5.21 -12.55 -24.99
C ILE A 207 3.80 -12.59 -24.40
N LYS A 208 3.27 -11.44 -24.00
CA LYS A 208 1.89 -11.30 -23.50
C LYS A 208 0.87 -11.91 -24.45
N GLU A 209 0.94 -11.57 -25.72
CA GLU A 209 0.03 -12.07 -26.76
C GLU A 209 0.12 -13.59 -26.89
N ALA A 210 1.32 -14.14 -26.85
CA ALA A 210 1.57 -15.56 -27.06
C ALA A 210 1.14 -16.44 -25.89
N ILE A 211 1.27 -15.97 -24.65
CA ILE A 211 1.02 -16.79 -23.47
C ILE A 211 -0.28 -16.45 -22.72
N GLN A 212 -0.92 -15.34 -23.02
CA GLN A 212 -2.17 -14.92 -22.40
C GLN A 212 -2.13 -15.02 -20.86
N PRO A 213 -1.28 -14.20 -20.17
CA PRO A 213 -1.09 -14.31 -18.74
C PRO A 213 -2.34 -13.96 -17.95
N ASN A 214 -2.53 -14.60 -16.79
CA ASN A 214 -3.57 -14.22 -15.82
C ASN A 214 -3.25 -12.89 -15.15
N GLU A 215 -1.96 -12.65 -14.91
CA GLU A 215 -1.44 -11.42 -14.29
C GLU A 215 -0.24 -10.91 -15.05
N ILE A 216 -0.22 -9.60 -15.25
CA ILE A 216 0.97 -8.87 -15.64
C ILE A 216 1.33 -7.96 -14.48
N LEU A 217 2.48 -8.17 -13.86
CA LEU A 217 2.98 -7.34 -12.77
C LEU A 217 4.08 -6.42 -13.29
N PHE A 218 3.96 -5.15 -12.99
CA PHE A 218 4.98 -4.16 -13.23
C PHE A 218 5.77 -3.90 -11.94
N VAL A 219 7.05 -4.17 -11.98
CA VAL A 219 7.96 -4.02 -10.82
C VAL A 219 8.78 -2.74 -10.98
N VAL A 220 8.74 -1.90 -9.96
CA VAL A 220 9.44 -0.61 -9.96
C VAL A 220 10.04 -0.30 -8.60
N ASP A 221 11.20 0.37 -8.62
CA ASP A 221 11.88 0.87 -7.43
C ASP A 221 11.12 2.08 -6.85
N SER A 222 10.57 1.92 -5.65
CA SER A 222 9.79 2.99 -5.00
C SER A 222 10.61 4.22 -4.66
N MET A 223 11.92 4.08 -4.49
CA MET A 223 12.80 5.20 -4.12
C MET A 223 13.00 6.23 -5.23
N THR A 224 12.62 5.91 -6.46
CA THR A 224 12.74 6.82 -7.61
C THR A 224 11.59 7.83 -7.71
N GLY A 225 10.62 7.79 -6.80
CA GLY A 225 9.55 8.80 -6.70
C GLY A 225 8.74 8.97 -7.99
N GLN A 226 8.71 10.19 -8.54
CA GLN A 226 7.96 10.47 -9.77
C GLN A 226 8.50 9.76 -11.01
N ASP A 227 9.78 9.41 -11.06
CA ASP A 227 10.33 8.59 -12.13
C ASP A 227 9.69 7.19 -12.14
N ALA A 228 9.43 6.62 -10.97
CA ALA A 228 8.68 5.37 -10.86
C ALA A 228 7.26 5.49 -11.43
N VAL A 229 6.58 6.59 -11.14
CA VAL A 229 5.23 6.87 -11.63
C VAL A 229 5.22 7.04 -13.15
N ASN A 230 6.16 7.79 -13.70
CA ASN A 230 6.29 8.02 -15.14
C ASN A 230 6.58 6.71 -15.89
N THR A 231 7.49 5.91 -15.37
CA THR A 231 7.82 4.58 -15.93
C THR A 231 6.60 3.66 -15.88
N ALA A 232 5.87 3.65 -14.77
CA ALA A 232 4.63 2.88 -14.65
C ALA A 232 3.60 3.26 -15.71
N LYS A 233 3.45 4.55 -15.97
CA LYS A 233 2.55 5.06 -17.00
C LYS A 233 2.95 4.57 -18.40
N GLU A 234 4.22 4.65 -18.76
CA GLU A 234 4.73 4.17 -20.04
C GLU A 234 4.50 2.68 -20.24
N PHE A 235 4.78 1.86 -19.23
CA PHE A 235 4.50 0.42 -19.27
C PHE A 235 3.00 0.12 -19.36
N ASN A 236 2.18 0.84 -18.62
CA ASN A 236 0.73 0.62 -18.63
C ASN A 236 0.10 0.98 -19.97
N ASP A 237 0.55 2.05 -20.61
CA ASP A 237 0.05 2.47 -21.92
C ASP A 237 0.30 1.40 -22.99
N ARG A 238 1.36 0.61 -22.86
CA ARG A 238 1.72 -0.44 -23.81
C ARG A 238 1.23 -1.83 -23.43
N LEU A 239 1.23 -2.17 -22.15
CA LEU A 239 0.95 -3.54 -21.68
C LEU A 239 -0.41 -3.71 -21.03
N ASP A 240 -1.02 -2.63 -20.55
CA ASP A 240 -2.23 -2.73 -19.73
C ASP A 240 -2.03 -3.75 -18.62
N PHE A 241 -1.01 -3.56 -17.78
CA PHE A 241 -0.68 -4.50 -16.69
C PHE A 241 -1.79 -4.55 -15.64
N ASN A 242 -1.80 -5.59 -14.82
CA ASN A 242 -2.85 -5.83 -13.82
C ASN A 242 -2.51 -5.27 -12.45
N GLY A 243 -1.23 -5.16 -12.12
CA GLY A 243 -0.81 -4.70 -10.81
C GLY A 243 0.62 -4.20 -10.78
N VAL A 244 0.90 -3.41 -9.75
CA VAL A 244 2.21 -2.81 -9.49
C VAL A 244 2.85 -3.49 -8.29
N VAL A 245 4.14 -3.69 -8.38
CA VAL A 245 5.01 -4.10 -7.28
C VAL A 245 5.99 -2.98 -6.97
N LEU A 246 5.97 -2.48 -5.75
CA LEU A 246 6.93 -1.49 -5.27
C LEU A 246 8.05 -2.18 -4.51
N THR A 247 9.27 -2.11 -5.04
CA THR A 247 10.45 -2.65 -4.38
C THR A 247 11.18 -1.57 -3.57
N LYS A 248 12.05 -1.99 -2.67
CA LYS A 248 12.90 -1.14 -1.83
C LYS A 248 12.10 -0.16 -0.96
N LEU A 249 10.90 -0.56 -0.58
CA LEU A 249 10.02 0.30 0.22
C LEU A 249 10.56 0.54 1.62
N ASP A 250 11.35 -0.39 2.16
CA ASP A 250 12.06 -0.26 3.44
C ASP A 250 13.03 0.94 3.46
N GLY A 251 13.63 1.28 2.32
CA GLY A 251 14.51 2.45 2.17
C GLY A 251 13.81 3.72 1.72
N ASP A 252 12.52 3.68 1.39
CA ASP A 252 11.78 4.84 0.94
C ASP A 252 11.25 5.66 2.11
N THR A 253 11.88 6.82 2.35
CA THR A 253 11.47 7.77 3.39
C THR A 253 10.45 8.80 2.91
N ARG A 254 10.23 8.91 1.61
CA ARG A 254 9.35 9.91 0.98
C ARG A 254 7.95 9.39 0.73
N GLY A 255 7.82 8.25 0.06
CA GLY A 255 6.52 7.63 -0.24
C GLY A 255 5.79 8.16 -1.46
N GLY A 256 6.43 9.00 -2.28
CA GLY A 256 5.78 9.65 -3.41
C GLY A 256 5.23 8.68 -4.46
N ALA A 257 5.96 7.61 -4.76
CA ALA A 257 5.50 6.58 -5.70
C ALA A 257 4.28 5.83 -5.17
N ALA A 258 4.30 5.39 -3.92
CA ALA A 258 3.18 4.68 -3.28
C ALA A 258 1.89 5.51 -3.26
N LEU A 259 2.00 6.83 -3.07
CA LEU A 259 0.87 7.74 -3.00
C LEU A 259 0.33 8.15 -4.37
N SER A 260 1.16 8.14 -5.42
CA SER A 260 0.80 8.69 -6.72
C SER A 260 0.37 7.64 -7.75
N ILE A 261 0.92 6.44 -7.65
CA ILE A 261 0.85 5.47 -8.75
C ILE A 261 -0.57 5.02 -9.08
N ARG A 262 -1.39 4.77 -8.06
CA ARG A 262 -2.78 4.35 -8.24
C ARG A 262 -3.60 5.40 -8.98
N SER A 263 -3.42 6.67 -8.66
CA SER A 263 -4.14 7.78 -9.29
C SER A 263 -3.69 8.02 -10.73
N VAL A 264 -2.40 7.89 -11.01
CA VAL A 264 -1.83 8.18 -12.33
C VAL A 264 -2.08 7.05 -13.33
N VAL A 265 -1.88 5.79 -12.94
CA VAL A 265 -2.01 4.65 -13.85
C VAL A 265 -3.34 3.89 -13.69
N ASN A 266 -4.10 4.17 -12.64
CA ASN A 266 -5.36 3.50 -12.34
C ASN A 266 -5.25 1.97 -12.27
N LYS A 267 -4.15 1.48 -11.73
CA LYS A 267 -3.90 0.06 -11.47
C LYS A 267 -3.51 -0.13 -10.00
N PRO A 268 -3.94 -1.21 -9.37
CA PRO A 268 -3.65 -1.44 -7.95
C PRO A 268 -2.18 -1.77 -7.72
N ILE A 269 -1.67 -1.34 -6.57
CA ILE A 269 -0.44 -1.88 -6.02
C ILE A 269 -0.81 -3.20 -5.33
N LYS A 270 -0.17 -4.30 -5.71
CA LYS A 270 -0.50 -5.63 -5.17
C LYS A 270 0.51 -6.13 -4.15
N PHE A 271 1.78 -5.81 -4.35
CA PHE A 271 2.88 -6.26 -3.48
C PHE A 271 3.90 -5.16 -3.25
N VAL A 272 4.63 -5.33 -2.15
CA VAL A 272 5.79 -4.50 -1.79
C VAL A 272 6.97 -5.40 -1.44
N GLY A 273 8.16 -4.99 -1.85
CA GLY A 273 9.41 -5.54 -1.39
C GLY A 273 9.95 -4.70 -0.24
N THR A 274 10.23 -5.32 0.89
CA THR A 274 10.56 -4.64 2.15
C THR A 274 11.94 -4.98 2.68
N GLY A 275 12.83 -5.45 1.83
CA GLY A 275 14.19 -5.79 2.18
C GLY A 275 14.84 -6.73 1.16
N GLU A 276 16.08 -7.12 1.42
CA GLU A 276 16.87 -7.97 0.53
C GLU A 276 16.58 -9.47 0.69
N LYS A 277 16.08 -9.87 1.86
CA LYS A 277 15.80 -11.30 2.15
C LYS A 277 14.65 -11.81 1.30
N LEU A 278 14.69 -13.11 0.97
CA LEU A 278 13.67 -13.76 0.15
C LEU A 278 12.27 -13.80 0.77
N ASP A 279 12.16 -13.67 2.07
CA ASP A 279 10.91 -13.55 2.80
C ASP A 279 10.41 -12.09 2.95
N ALA A 280 11.19 -11.12 2.51
CA ALA A 280 10.85 -9.69 2.59
C ALA A 280 9.92 -9.28 1.44
N ILE A 281 8.74 -9.82 1.44
CA ILE A 281 7.63 -9.55 0.54
C ILE A 281 6.35 -9.45 1.34
N ASP A 282 5.55 -8.43 1.08
CA ASP A 282 4.24 -8.27 1.68
C ASP A 282 3.21 -7.94 0.62
N GLN A 283 1.99 -8.37 0.85
CA GLN A 283 0.83 -7.89 0.11
C GLN A 283 0.58 -6.43 0.45
N PHE A 284 0.17 -5.63 -0.52
CA PHE A 284 -0.09 -4.21 -0.29
C PHE A 284 -1.48 -4.02 0.32
N HIS A 285 -1.52 -3.48 1.53
CA HIS A 285 -2.75 -3.15 2.24
C HIS A 285 -2.86 -1.63 2.39
N PRO A 286 -3.73 -0.94 1.64
CA PRO A 286 -3.81 0.51 1.67
C PRO A 286 -4.01 1.10 3.07
N ALA A 287 -4.90 0.53 3.88
CA ALA A 287 -5.15 1.00 5.24
C ALA A 287 -3.92 0.89 6.14
N ARG A 288 -3.19 -0.23 6.07
CA ARG A 288 -1.95 -0.42 6.83
C ARG A 288 -0.84 0.52 6.38
N MET A 289 -0.77 0.81 5.08
CA MET A 289 0.17 1.81 4.55
C MET A 289 -0.16 3.21 5.04
N ALA A 290 -1.42 3.59 5.07
CA ALA A 290 -1.86 4.85 5.63
C ALA A 290 -1.49 4.98 7.11
N ASP A 291 -1.65 3.92 7.89
CA ASP A 291 -1.20 3.86 9.30
C ASP A 291 0.30 4.12 9.43
N ARG A 292 1.10 3.49 8.58
CA ARG A 292 2.56 3.68 8.58
C ARG A 292 2.98 5.08 8.19
N ILE A 293 2.33 5.67 7.17
CA ILE A 293 2.62 7.03 6.71
C ILE A 293 2.32 8.05 7.80
N LEU A 294 1.19 7.93 8.45
CA LEU A 294 0.80 8.84 9.53
C LEU A 294 1.57 8.60 10.82
N GLY A 295 1.93 7.35 11.12
CA GLY A 295 2.55 7.00 12.39
C GLY A 295 1.65 7.21 13.61
N MET A 296 0.33 7.35 13.40
CA MET A 296 -0.68 7.72 14.38
C MET A 296 -1.87 6.75 14.36
N GLY A 297 -1.61 5.47 14.12
CA GLY A 297 -2.65 4.43 14.03
C GLY A 297 -3.47 4.27 15.32
N ASP A 298 -2.90 4.57 16.46
CA ASP A 298 -3.57 4.61 17.76
C ASP A 298 -4.64 5.71 17.82
N ILE A 299 -4.39 6.89 17.26
CA ILE A 299 -5.39 7.98 17.15
C ILE A 299 -6.52 7.56 16.23
N VAL A 300 -6.21 6.97 15.07
CA VAL A 300 -7.21 6.47 14.11
C VAL A 300 -8.12 5.44 14.77
N SER A 301 -7.55 4.48 15.48
CA SER A 301 -8.32 3.47 16.20
C SER A 301 -9.22 4.07 17.30
N LEU A 302 -8.73 5.09 18.00
CA LEU A 302 -9.51 5.81 19.00
C LEU A 302 -10.72 6.49 18.37
N VAL A 303 -10.53 7.20 17.25
CA VAL A 303 -11.62 7.89 16.55
C VAL A 303 -12.65 6.88 16.00
N GLU A 304 -12.20 5.77 15.41
CA GLU A 304 -13.09 4.71 14.91
C GLU A 304 -13.94 4.12 16.02
N ARG A 305 -13.36 3.82 17.18
CA ARG A 305 -14.11 3.32 18.34
C ARG A 305 -15.12 4.35 18.84
N ALA A 306 -14.75 5.62 18.91
CA ALA A 306 -15.67 6.68 19.31
C ALA A 306 -16.84 6.82 18.33
N GLN A 307 -16.59 6.70 17.01
CA GLN A 307 -17.63 6.75 15.98
C GLN A 307 -18.60 5.55 16.07
N GLU A 308 -18.08 4.35 16.37
CA GLU A 308 -18.90 3.14 16.51
C GLU A 308 -19.77 3.13 17.78
N GLN A 309 -19.24 3.65 18.89
CA GLN A 309 -19.88 3.56 20.21
C GLN A 309 -20.72 4.79 20.56
N TYR A 310 -20.47 5.93 19.93
CA TYR A 310 -21.25 7.13 20.09
C TYR A 310 -22.27 7.26 18.97
N ASP A 311 -23.55 7.05 19.32
CA ASP A 311 -24.64 7.51 18.50
C ASP A 311 -24.67 9.06 18.61
N GLU A 312 -24.54 9.75 17.47
CA GLU A 312 -24.51 11.22 17.40
C GLU A 312 -25.79 11.85 17.99
N GLU A 313 -26.94 11.20 17.80
CA GLU A 313 -28.21 11.64 18.39
C GLU A 313 -28.21 11.50 19.91
N GLU A 314 -27.62 10.40 20.44
CA GLU A 314 -27.53 10.19 21.86
C GLU A 314 -26.59 11.18 22.54
N ALA A 315 -25.45 11.48 21.89
CA ALA A 315 -24.53 12.51 22.37
C ALA A 315 -25.19 13.90 22.41
N LYS A 316 -25.97 14.27 21.38
CA LYS A 316 -26.75 15.52 21.37
C LYS A 316 -27.83 15.53 22.44
N ARG A 317 -28.52 14.41 22.67
CA ARG A 317 -29.51 14.25 23.71
C ARG A 317 -28.91 14.45 25.10
N LEU A 318 -27.75 13.83 25.37
CA LEU A 318 -27.02 13.99 26.61
C LEU A 318 -26.54 15.41 26.85
N GLN A 319 -26.01 16.08 25.83
CA GLN A 319 -25.61 17.48 25.91
C GLN A 319 -26.78 18.41 26.27
N LYS A 320 -27.95 18.19 25.65
CA LYS A 320 -29.17 18.94 25.97
C LYS A 320 -29.62 18.70 27.41
N LYS A 321 -29.54 17.46 27.91
CA LYS A 321 -29.90 17.12 29.29
C LYS A 321 -28.95 17.76 30.30
N ILE A 322 -27.64 17.74 30.03
CA ILE A 322 -26.61 18.38 30.86
C ILE A 322 -26.85 19.89 30.93
N ALA A 323 -27.10 20.52 29.77
CA ALA A 323 -27.36 21.95 29.69
C ALA A 323 -28.63 22.42 30.43
N LYS A 324 -29.61 21.50 30.58
CA LYS A 324 -30.88 21.77 31.30
C LYS A 324 -30.86 21.28 32.74
N ASN A 325 -29.74 20.80 33.29
CA ASN A 325 -29.62 20.18 34.59
C ASN A 325 -30.58 18.96 34.78
N GLN A 326 -30.85 18.22 33.72
CA GLN A 326 -31.74 17.07 33.70
C GLN A 326 -30.99 15.72 33.64
N PHE A 327 -29.68 15.76 33.82
CA PHE A 327 -28.83 14.56 33.84
C PHE A 327 -29.15 13.75 35.12
N ASP A 328 -29.66 12.53 34.95
CA ASP A 328 -30.05 11.67 36.06
C ASP A 328 -29.10 10.46 36.21
N PHE A 329 -29.40 9.61 37.21
CA PHE A 329 -28.61 8.41 37.50
C PHE A 329 -28.64 7.38 36.35
N ASN A 330 -29.75 7.28 35.62
CA ASN A 330 -29.85 6.41 34.44
C ASN A 330 -28.98 6.86 33.29
N ASP A 331 -28.90 8.16 33.08
CA ASP A 331 -27.98 8.75 32.08
C ASP A 331 -26.52 8.49 32.44
N PHE A 332 -26.18 8.52 33.74
CA PHE A 332 -24.86 8.17 34.26
C PHE A 332 -24.53 6.69 34.04
N LEU A 333 -25.46 5.79 34.32
CA LEU A 333 -25.31 4.36 34.05
C LEU A 333 -25.13 4.05 32.54
N SER A 334 -25.88 4.75 31.69
CA SER A 334 -25.76 4.65 30.24
C SER A 334 -24.36 5.07 29.74
N GLN A 335 -23.84 6.13 30.32
CA GLN A 335 -22.46 6.59 29.99
C GLN A 335 -21.39 5.58 30.42
N ILE A 336 -21.54 5.00 31.64
CA ILE A 336 -20.63 3.95 32.09
C ILE A 336 -20.70 2.73 31.18
N ALA A 337 -21.90 2.32 30.76
CA ALA A 337 -22.10 1.20 29.85
C ALA A 337 -21.42 1.45 28.48
N GLN A 338 -21.49 2.68 27.94
CA GLN A 338 -20.80 3.06 26.72
C GLN A 338 -19.27 3.05 26.86
N ILE A 339 -18.75 3.55 27.99
CA ILE A 339 -17.32 3.51 28.30
C ILE A 339 -16.82 2.06 28.36
N LYS A 340 -17.61 1.16 28.96
CA LYS A 340 -17.30 -0.28 29.00
C LYS A 340 -17.30 -0.92 27.60
N LYS A 341 -18.22 -0.53 26.72
CA LYS A 341 -18.27 -0.99 25.33
C LYS A 341 -17.07 -0.51 24.50
N MET A 342 -16.50 0.64 24.82
CA MET A 342 -15.30 1.17 24.18
C MET A 342 -14.03 0.40 24.55
N GLY A 343 -14.12 -0.59 25.45
CA GLY A 343 -13.02 -1.43 25.89
C GLY A 343 -12.46 -1.04 27.25
N ASN A 344 -11.40 -1.75 27.65
CA ASN A 344 -10.72 -1.49 28.91
C ASN A 344 -10.11 -0.07 28.91
N LEU A 345 -10.26 0.66 30.02
CA LEU A 345 -9.64 1.99 30.18
C LEU A 345 -8.14 2.00 29.90
N LYS A 346 -7.47 0.88 30.19
CA LYS A 346 -6.04 0.70 29.87
C LYS A 346 -5.81 0.65 28.36
N GLU A 347 -6.67 -0.01 27.60
CA GLU A 347 -6.61 -0.05 26.14
C GLU A 347 -6.90 1.32 25.52
N LEU A 348 -7.91 2.02 26.02
CA LEU A 348 -8.24 3.38 25.55
C LEU A 348 -7.12 4.37 25.86
N ALA A 349 -6.54 4.30 27.04
CA ALA A 349 -5.42 5.14 27.42
C ALA A 349 -4.16 4.84 26.61
N SER A 350 -3.92 3.57 26.23
CA SER A 350 -2.79 3.19 25.37
C SER A 350 -2.92 3.73 23.95
N MET A 351 -4.12 4.08 23.50
CA MET A 351 -4.39 4.67 22.17
C MET A 351 -4.13 6.18 22.11
N ILE A 352 -3.91 6.82 23.25
CA ILE A 352 -3.61 8.26 23.32
C ILE A 352 -2.11 8.48 23.18
N PRO A 353 -1.63 9.32 22.25
CA PRO A 353 -0.20 9.58 22.09
C PRO A 353 0.43 10.10 23.38
N GLY A 354 1.53 9.50 23.80
CA GLY A 354 2.27 9.86 25.01
C GLY A 354 1.80 9.18 26.31
N VAL A 355 0.57 8.68 26.35
CA VAL A 355 0.04 7.99 27.54
C VAL A 355 0.38 6.49 27.52
N GLY A 356 0.44 5.89 26.31
CA GLY A 356 0.78 4.48 26.16
C GLY A 356 2.18 4.11 26.64
N LYS A 357 3.14 5.04 26.55
CA LYS A 357 4.49 4.86 27.09
C LYS A 357 4.53 4.94 28.63
N ALA A 358 3.72 5.82 29.20
CA ALA A 358 3.67 6.01 30.65
C ALA A 358 2.95 4.86 31.37
N LEU A 359 2.01 4.18 30.70
CA LEU A 359 1.24 3.07 31.27
C LEU A 359 1.91 1.70 31.19
N LYS A 360 2.96 1.56 30.34
CA LYS A 360 3.76 0.32 30.31
C LYS A 360 4.52 0.05 31.60
N ASP A 361 4.78 1.09 32.38
CA ASP A 361 5.57 1.03 33.62
C ASP A 361 4.70 1.01 34.89
N VAL A 362 3.38 0.96 34.76
CA VAL A 362 2.45 0.95 35.90
C VAL A 362 1.65 -0.36 35.87
N ASP A 363 1.95 -1.23 36.83
CA ASP A 363 1.13 -2.39 37.15
C ASP A 363 -0.18 -1.92 37.83
N ILE A 364 -1.30 -2.00 37.10
CA ILE A 364 -2.64 -1.78 37.66
C ILE A 364 -3.42 -3.08 37.57
#